data_18e20fa12ccc26bee77ec098bbd5d08b
#
_entry.id   18e20fa12ccc26bee77ec098bbd5d08b
#
_cell.length_a   1.000
_cell.length_b   1.000
_cell.length_c   1.000
_cell.angle_alpha   90.00
_cell.angle_beta   90.00
_cell.angle_gamma   90.00
#
_symmetry.space_group_name_H-M   'P 1'
#
loop_
_entity.id
_entity.type
_entity.pdbx_description
1 polymer ?
#
loop_
_entity_poly.entity_id
_entity_poly.type
_entity_poly.pdbx_seq_one_letter_code
_entity_poly.pdbx_strand_id
1 'polypeptide(L)'
;MKILGIDTSSPEGSVALLDRNGIISESILGGSKAYSHKLLEEVDNLLNSSKTKLKDLEAFVITNGPGSFTGLRVGMSLLKGLVMATEKPFASVNTLDAYAETIKPGPYLICPVLDARKKEVYTALFDTNNDNYQKIIADQAIAPTKLCDQIN
;
A
#
# COMPACT_ATOMS: atom_id res chain seq x y z
N MET A 1 9.89 -8.46 -16.17
CA MET A 1 8.78 -8.71 -15.20
C MET A 1 8.07 -7.40 -15.00
N LYS A 2 6.75 -7.35 -15.25
CA LYS A 2 5.91 -6.17 -14.98
C LYS A 2 4.88 -6.50 -13.91
N ILE A 3 4.78 -5.65 -12.90
CA ILE A 3 3.89 -5.82 -11.73
C ILE A 3 3.01 -4.58 -11.60
N LEU A 4 1.72 -4.79 -11.34
CA LEU A 4 0.80 -3.73 -10.97
C LEU A 4 0.64 -3.71 -9.45
N GLY A 5 1.03 -2.61 -8.81
CA GLY A 5 0.80 -2.32 -7.40
C GLY A 5 -0.48 -1.51 -7.21
N ILE A 6 -1.25 -1.82 -6.18
CA ILE A 6 -2.49 -1.14 -5.81
C ILE A 6 -2.45 -0.83 -4.32
N ASP A 7 -2.59 0.44 -3.96
CA ASP A 7 -2.81 0.86 -2.59
C ASP A 7 -4.12 1.63 -2.46
N THR A 8 -5.00 1.14 -1.61
CA THR A 8 -6.27 1.78 -1.26
C THR A 8 -6.46 1.87 0.25
N SER A 9 -5.38 1.75 0.99
CA SER A 9 -5.37 1.78 2.46
C SER A 9 -5.57 3.19 3.03
N SER A 10 -5.23 4.22 2.26
CA SER A 10 -5.36 5.64 2.62
C SER A 10 -6.48 6.34 1.83
N PRO A 11 -6.88 7.56 2.22
CA PRO A 11 -7.85 8.35 1.45
C PRO A 11 -7.38 8.71 0.04
N GLU A 12 -6.11 8.82 -0.20
CA GLU A 12 -5.56 9.19 -1.50
C GLU A 12 -5.31 7.99 -2.41
N GLY A 13 -5.09 6.80 -1.91
CA GLY A 13 -4.77 5.62 -2.69
C GLY A 13 -3.89 5.84 -3.93
N SER A 14 -3.34 4.78 -4.43
CA SER A 14 -2.48 4.86 -5.61
C SER A 14 -2.46 3.57 -6.41
N VAL A 15 -2.06 3.67 -7.66
CA VAL A 15 -1.70 2.54 -8.51
C VAL A 15 -0.34 2.79 -9.14
N ALA A 16 0.48 1.76 -9.24
CA ALA A 16 1.80 1.87 -9.84
C ALA A 16 2.12 0.66 -10.71
N LEU A 17 2.74 0.91 -11.85
CA LEU A 17 3.31 -0.11 -12.71
C LEU A 17 4.82 -0.13 -12.51
N LEU A 18 5.35 -1.30 -12.20
CA LEU A 18 6.77 -1.49 -11.92
C LEU A 18 7.37 -2.57 -12.83
N ASP A 19 8.66 -2.47 -13.06
CA ASP A 19 9.47 -3.55 -13.61
C ASP A 19 10.76 -3.77 -12.79
N ARG A 20 11.70 -4.53 -13.32
CA ARG A 20 13.00 -4.79 -12.65
C ARG A 20 13.87 -3.54 -12.47
N ASN A 21 13.59 -2.48 -13.20
CA ASN A 21 14.35 -1.24 -13.16
C ASN A 21 13.71 -0.18 -12.24
N GLY A 22 12.52 -0.47 -11.71
CA GLY A 22 11.77 0.42 -10.81
C GLY A 22 10.38 0.78 -11.33
N ILE A 23 9.89 1.95 -10.92
CA ILE A 23 8.57 2.46 -11.29
C ILE A 23 8.58 2.93 -12.74
N ILE A 24 7.71 2.33 -13.57
CA ILE A 24 7.47 2.75 -14.96
C ILE A 24 6.50 3.93 -15.00
N SER A 25 5.42 3.84 -14.20
CA SER A 25 4.38 4.87 -14.10
C SER A 25 3.63 4.70 -12.80
N GLU A 26 3.15 5.80 -12.24
CA GLU A 26 2.29 5.80 -11.04
C GLU A 26 1.20 6.85 -11.17
N SER A 27 0.09 6.64 -10.47
CA SER A 27 -1.01 7.58 -10.35
C SER A 27 -1.55 7.59 -8.94
N ILE A 28 -1.75 8.80 -8.40
CA ILE A 28 -2.39 9.03 -7.09
C ILE A 28 -3.86 9.37 -7.33
N LEU A 29 -4.75 8.64 -6.67
CA LEU A 29 -6.18 8.70 -6.94
C LEU A 29 -6.89 9.96 -6.43
N GLY A 30 -6.23 10.81 -5.68
CA GLY A 30 -6.77 12.06 -5.14
C GLY A 30 -8.03 11.87 -4.26
N GLY A 31 -8.05 12.47 -3.08
CA GLY A 31 -8.98 12.25 -1.95
C GLY A 31 -10.48 12.51 -2.14
N SER A 32 -11.09 12.18 -3.26
CA SER A 32 -12.53 12.28 -3.42
C SER A 32 -13.22 10.96 -3.05
N LYS A 33 -14.42 11.06 -2.44
CA LYS A 33 -15.26 9.93 -2.01
C LYS A 33 -15.64 8.91 -3.12
N ALA A 34 -15.15 9.07 -4.33
CA ALA A 34 -15.50 8.30 -5.52
C ALA A 34 -14.42 7.29 -5.94
N TYR A 35 -13.66 6.74 -4.99
CA TYR A 35 -12.64 5.74 -5.23
C TYR A 35 -13.06 4.58 -6.10
N SER A 36 -14.24 4.02 -5.81
CA SER A 36 -14.69 2.77 -6.42
C SER A 36 -14.89 2.85 -7.94
N HIS A 37 -15.29 4.01 -8.44
CA HIS A 37 -15.52 4.21 -9.88
C HIS A 37 -14.25 4.59 -10.64
N LYS A 38 -13.30 5.26 -9.95
CA LYS A 38 -12.08 5.75 -10.57
C LYS A 38 -10.93 4.77 -10.57
N LEU A 39 -10.88 3.82 -9.61
CA LEU A 39 -9.73 2.94 -9.47
C LEU A 39 -9.47 2.09 -10.72
N LEU A 40 -10.52 1.51 -11.31
CA LEU A 40 -10.38 0.74 -12.55
C LEU A 40 -9.98 1.62 -13.73
N GLU A 41 -10.56 2.83 -13.83
CA GLU A 41 -10.23 3.81 -14.86
C GLU A 41 -8.76 4.24 -14.75
N GLU A 42 -8.26 4.48 -13.53
CA GLU A 42 -6.86 4.84 -13.30
C GLU A 42 -5.90 3.69 -13.65
N VAL A 43 -6.28 2.45 -13.37
CA VAL A 43 -5.50 1.28 -13.82
C VAL A 43 -5.45 1.24 -15.36
N ASP A 44 -6.56 1.46 -16.04
CA ASP A 44 -6.60 1.48 -17.51
C ASP A 44 -5.76 2.63 -18.08
N ASN A 45 -5.91 3.84 -17.53
CA ASN A 45 -5.11 5.01 -17.90
C ASN A 45 -3.61 4.77 -17.71
N LEU A 46 -3.21 4.17 -16.59
CA LEU A 46 -1.82 3.84 -16.26
C LEU A 46 -1.25 2.85 -17.28
N LEU A 47 -1.99 1.81 -17.59
CA LEU A 47 -1.58 0.79 -18.57
C LEU A 47 -1.47 1.38 -19.98
N ASN A 48 -2.45 2.19 -20.40
CA ASN A 48 -2.47 2.82 -21.71
C ASN A 48 -1.31 3.82 -21.88
N SER A 49 -1.08 4.69 -20.90
CA SER A 49 0.01 5.68 -20.91
C SER A 49 1.39 5.03 -20.98
N SER A 50 1.56 3.90 -20.31
CA SER A 50 2.78 3.09 -20.31
C SER A 50 2.89 2.12 -21.49
N LYS A 51 1.92 2.15 -22.44
CA LYS A 51 1.83 1.21 -23.57
C LYS A 51 1.93 -0.26 -23.15
N THR A 52 1.39 -0.58 -21.97
CA THR A 52 1.39 -1.93 -21.40
C THR A 52 -0.02 -2.50 -21.49
N LYS A 53 -0.16 -3.72 -21.95
CA LYS A 53 -1.46 -4.42 -21.95
C LYS A 53 -1.64 -5.21 -20.66
N LEU A 54 -2.87 -5.40 -20.22
CA LEU A 54 -3.17 -6.20 -19.02
C LEU A 54 -2.54 -7.62 -19.07
N LYS A 55 -2.51 -8.24 -20.25
CA LYS A 55 -1.88 -9.56 -20.47
C LYS A 55 -0.36 -9.57 -20.27
N ASP A 56 0.29 -8.39 -20.39
CA ASP A 56 1.75 -8.25 -20.26
C ASP A 56 2.18 -8.16 -18.79
N LEU A 57 1.22 -8.03 -17.86
CA LEU A 57 1.47 -8.12 -16.42
C LEU A 57 1.81 -9.55 -16.03
N GLU A 58 2.72 -9.73 -15.10
CA GLU A 58 3.13 -11.02 -14.58
C GLU A 58 2.59 -11.29 -13.18
N ALA A 59 2.30 -10.23 -12.42
CA ALA A 59 1.75 -10.32 -11.06
C ALA A 59 1.05 -9.02 -10.64
N PHE A 60 0.32 -9.13 -9.54
CA PHE A 60 -0.29 -8.01 -8.84
C PHE A 60 0.22 -7.94 -7.40
N VAL A 61 0.30 -6.73 -6.84
CA VAL A 61 0.59 -6.50 -5.43
C VAL A 61 -0.45 -5.53 -4.86
N ILE A 62 -0.92 -5.78 -3.65
CA ILE A 62 -1.89 -4.91 -2.98
C ILE A 62 -1.56 -4.75 -1.50
N THR A 63 -1.82 -3.55 -0.96
CA THR A 63 -1.82 -3.35 0.49
C THR A 63 -3.06 -4.00 1.10
N ASN A 64 -2.88 -4.78 2.16
CA ASN A 64 -3.98 -5.52 2.81
C ASN A 64 -4.45 -4.89 4.14
N GLY A 65 -3.91 -3.71 4.49
CA GLY A 65 -4.20 -3.02 5.73
C GLY A 65 -3.02 -3.05 6.72
N PRO A 66 -3.17 -2.35 7.84
CA PRO A 66 -4.35 -1.59 8.27
C PRO A 66 -4.60 -0.33 7.44
N GLY A 67 -5.84 0.21 7.52
CA GLY A 67 -6.19 1.44 6.81
C GLY A 67 -7.70 1.61 6.59
N SER A 68 -8.06 2.37 5.56
CA SER A 68 -9.44 2.63 5.18
C SER A 68 -10.21 1.35 4.86
N PHE A 69 -11.16 0.96 5.69
CA PHE A 69 -11.97 -0.25 5.51
C PHE A 69 -12.70 -0.29 4.15
N THR A 70 -13.27 0.83 3.74
CA THR A 70 -13.94 0.94 2.44
C THR A 70 -12.93 0.85 1.30
N GLY A 71 -11.81 1.56 1.42
CA GLY A 71 -10.75 1.54 0.42
C GLY A 71 -10.19 0.14 0.21
N LEU A 72 -9.79 -0.53 1.28
CA LEU A 72 -9.25 -1.90 1.23
C LEU A 72 -10.21 -2.89 0.55
N ARG A 73 -11.53 -2.77 0.81
CA ARG A 73 -12.54 -3.61 0.13
C ARG A 73 -12.64 -3.31 -1.36
N VAL A 74 -12.58 -2.05 -1.75
CA VAL A 74 -12.61 -1.64 -3.16
C VAL A 74 -11.37 -2.17 -3.88
N GLY A 75 -10.18 -1.95 -3.33
CA GLY A 75 -8.93 -2.47 -3.91
C GLY A 75 -8.93 -3.99 -4.04
N MET A 76 -9.34 -4.69 -2.99
CA MET A 76 -9.42 -6.16 -3.00
C MET A 76 -10.45 -6.69 -4.00
N SER A 77 -11.58 -5.99 -4.20
CA SER A 77 -12.59 -6.37 -5.19
C SER A 77 -12.05 -6.20 -6.61
N LEU A 78 -11.36 -5.11 -6.89
CA LEU A 78 -10.69 -4.90 -8.18
C LEU A 78 -9.62 -5.97 -8.41
N LEU A 79 -8.72 -6.20 -7.43
CA LEU A 79 -7.69 -7.22 -7.54
C LEU A 79 -8.29 -8.59 -7.87
N LYS A 80 -9.35 -9.01 -7.18
CA LYS A 80 -10.03 -10.28 -7.47
C LYS A 80 -10.53 -10.35 -8.92
N GLY A 81 -11.12 -9.27 -9.42
CA GLY A 81 -11.55 -9.19 -10.82
C GLY A 81 -10.39 -9.33 -11.80
N LEU A 82 -9.29 -8.62 -11.55
CA LEU A 82 -8.08 -8.69 -12.39
C LEU A 82 -7.44 -10.09 -12.37
N VAL A 83 -7.33 -10.71 -11.19
CA VAL A 83 -6.79 -12.07 -11.03
C VAL A 83 -7.66 -13.08 -11.76
N MET A 84 -9.00 -12.99 -11.62
CA MET A 84 -9.92 -13.89 -12.33
C MET A 84 -9.84 -13.72 -13.85
N ALA A 85 -9.65 -12.52 -14.35
CA ALA A 85 -9.57 -12.24 -15.78
C ALA A 85 -8.22 -12.61 -16.41
N THR A 86 -7.14 -12.69 -15.62
CA THR A 86 -5.78 -12.87 -16.13
C THR A 86 -5.11 -14.15 -15.68
N GLU A 87 -5.63 -14.79 -14.65
CA GLU A 87 -5.03 -15.97 -13.98
C GLU A 87 -3.60 -15.73 -13.46
N LYS A 88 -3.24 -14.44 -13.23
CA LYS A 88 -1.92 -14.08 -12.74
C LYS A 88 -1.84 -14.15 -11.23
N PRO A 89 -0.66 -14.48 -10.69
CA PRO A 89 -0.44 -14.49 -9.23
C PRO A 89 -0.55 -13.10 -8.63
N PHE A 90 -0.81 -13.05 -7.33
CA PHE A 90 -0.76 -11.83 -6.56
C PHE A 90 -0.09 -12.04 -5.20
N ALA A 91 0.41 -10.95 -4.63
CA ALA A 91 0.88 -10.87 -3.25
C ALA A 91 0.17 -9.73 -2.52
N SER A 92 0.09 -9.84 -1.21
CA SER A 92 -0.36 -8.75 -0.36
C SER A 92 0.75 -8.29 0.57
N VAL A 93 0.78 -6.99 0.85
CA VAL A 93 1.76 -6.34 1.73
C VAL A 93 1.02 -5.62 2.84
N ASN A 94 1.53 -5.72 4.05
CA ASN A 94 1.01 -4.93 5.16
C ASN A 94 1.26 -3.44 4.91
N THR A 95 0.26 -2.60 5.20
CA THR A 95 0.35 -1.16 4.93
C THR A 95 1.45 -0.49 5.75
N LEU A 96 1.60 -0.83 7.03
CA LEU A 96 2.63 -0.23 7.88
C LEU A 96 4.04 -0.67 7.47
N ASP A 97 4.20 -1.91 6.99
CA ASP A 97 5.46 -2.40 6.44
C ASP A 97 5.83 -1.61 5.18
N ALA A 98 4.87 -1.45 4.26
CA ALA A 98 5.07 -0.68 3.04
C ALA A 98 5.48 0.78 3.34
N TYR A 99 4.82 1.41 4.31
CA TYR A 99 5.20 2.78 4.73
C TYR A 99 6.58 2.84 5.38
N ALA A 100 6.94 1.87 6.21
CA ALA A 100 8.27 1.83 6.81
C ALA A 100 9.38 1.75 5.75
N GLU A 101 9.17 0.95 4.72
CA GLU A 101 10.11 0.75 3.62
C GLU A 101 10.29 1.97 2.69
N THR A 102 9.46 3.01 2.80
CA THR A 102 9.69 4.28 2.07
C THR A 102 10.87 5.07 2.63
N ILE A 103 11.31 4.78 3.85
CA ILE A 103 12.41 5.46 4.53
C ILE A 103 13.62 4.53 4.48
N LYS A 104 14.78 5.04 4.03
CA LYS A 104 16.01 4.24 4.00
C LYS A 104 16.37 3.76 5.40
N PRO A 105 16.89 2.53 5.55
CA PRO A 105 17.39 2.06 6.83
C PRO A 105 18.53 2.93 7.38
N GLY A 106 18.63 3.01 8.72
CA GLY A 106 19.65 3.82 9.38
C GLY A 106 19.62 3.61 10.91
N PRO A 107 20.47 4.28 11.65
CA PRO A 107 20.55 4.15 13.11
C PRO A 107 19.39 4.89 13.82
N TYR A 108 18.15 4.56 13.46
CA TYR A 108 16.94 5.15 14.02
C TYR A 108 15.77 4.16 13.95
N LEU A 109 14.73 4.47 14.71
CA LEU A 109 13.48 3.73 14.67
C LEU A 109 12.52 4.39 13.67
N ILE A 110 11.75 3.57 12.96
CA ILE A 110 10.67 4.03 12.08
C ILE A 110 9.34 3.65 12.72
N CYS A 111 8.47 4.64 12.86
CA CYS A 111 7.14 4.48 13.43
C CYS A 111 6.09 5.02 12.44
N PRO A 112 5.61 4.23 11.47
CA PRO A 112 4.51 4.64 10.62
C PRO A 112 3.23 4.82 11.46
N VAL A 113 2.48 5.89 11.17
CA VAL A 113 1.27 6.26 11.91
C VAL A 113 0.16 6.58 10.93
N LEU A 114 -0.96 5.85 11.01
CA LEU A 114 -2.16 6.06 10.20
C LEU A 114 -3.37 6.31 11.10
N ASP A 115 -4.29 7.15 10.67
CA ASP A 115 -5.54 7.40 11.41
C ASP A 115 -6.42 6.14 11.45
N ALA A 116 -6.60 5.58 12.65
CA ALA A 116 -7.48 4.43 12.91
C ALA A 116 -8.92 4.86 13.25
N ARG A 117 -9.23 6.18 13.21
CA ARG A 117 -10.47 6.75 13.70
C ARG A 117 -10.60 6.63 15.23
N LYS A 118 -11.71 7.13 15.81
CA LYS A 118 -12.04 7.04 17.23
C LYS A 118 -10.93 7.50 18.19
N LYS A 119 -10.07 8.45 17.76
CA LYS A 119 -8.92 8.98 18.49
C LYS A 119 -7.81 7.94 18.70
N GLU A 120 -7.69 6.98 17.82
CA GLU A 120 -6.62 5.99 17.76
C GLU A 120 -5.83 6.09 16.45
N VAL A 121 -4.63 5.54 16.48
CA VAL A 121 -3.77 5.40 15.31
C VAL A 121 -3.39 3.93 15.11
N TYR A 122 -3.34 3.50 13.85
CA TYR A 122 -2.64 2.28 13.49
C TYR A 122 -1.14 2.58 13.45
N THR A 123 -0.35 1.74 14.08
CA THR A 123 1.10 1.90 14.14
C THR A 123 1.81 0.58 14.37
N ALA A 124 3.08 0.55 14.03
CA ALA A 124 4.05 -0.45 14.38
C ALA A 124 5.39 0.26 14.65
N LEU A 125 6.37 -0.41 15.22
CA LEU A 125 7.71 0.14 15.39
C LEU A 125 8.73 -0.78 14.76
N PHE A 126 9.63 -0.19 13.97
CA PHE A 126 10.68 -0.90 13.25
C PHE A 126 12.04 -0.40 13.71
N ASP A 127 12.92 -1.32 14.04
CA ASP A 127 14.35 -1.06 14.13
C ASP A 127 14.96 -1.24 12.74
N THR A 128 15.69 -0.24 12.28
CA THR A 128 16.34 -0.25 10.97
C THR A 128 17.85 -0.27 11.03
N ASN A 129 18.41 -0.59 12.19
CA ASN A 129 19.82 -0.85 12.31
C ASN A 129 20.23 -2.07 11.45
N ASN A 130 21.45 -2.04 10.91
CA ASN A 130 22.00 -3.11 10.06
C ASN A 130 21.28 -3.31 8.71
N ASP A 131 20.76 -2.25 8.12
CA ASP A 131 20.09 -2.25 6.80
C ASP A 131 18.90 -3.22 6.67
N ASN A 132 18.27 -3.58 7.79
CA ASN A 132 17.07 -4.40 7.85
C ASN A 132 15.91 -3.67 8.52
N TYR A 133 14.68 -4.05 8.15
CA TYR A 133 13.46 -3.58 8.82
C TYR A 133 12.98 -4.66 9.79
N GLN A 134 13.42 -4.58 11.04
CA GLN A 134 12.95 -5.49 12.07
C GLN A 134 11.77 -4.88 12.81
N LYS A 135 10.58 -5.45 12.67
CA LYS A 135 9.40 -5.02 13.42
C LYS A 135 9.57 -5.42 14.90
N ILE A 136 9.78 -4.44 15.76
CA ILE A 136 9.99 -4.62 17.22
C ILE A 136 8.71 -4.39 18.04
N ILE A 137 7.75 -3.61 17.52
CA ILE A 137 6.39 -3.55 18.04
C ILE A 137 5.45 -3.94 16.91
N ALA A 138 4.61 -4.95 17.15
CA ALA A 138 3.62 -5.44 16.21
C ALA A 138 2.54 -4.38 15.91
N ASP A 139 1.85 -4.56 14.78
CA ASP A 139 0.73 -3.71 14.39
C ASP A 139 -0.31 -3.62 15.50
N GLN A 140 -0.69 -2.40 15.82
CA GLN A 140 -1.67 -2.11 16.86
C GLN A 140 -2.51 -0.89 16.51
N ALA A 141 -3.71 -0.81 17.09
CA ALA A 141 -4.49 0.41 17.17
C ALA A 141 -4.38 0.94 18.60
N ILE A 142 -3.89 2.17 18.78
CA ILE A 142 -3.57 2.72 20.09
C ILE A 142 -3.83 4.22 20.14
N ALA A 143 -4.18 4.74 21.32
CA ALA A 143 -4.27 6.18 21.51
C ALA A 143 -2.88 6.84 21.36
N PRO A 144 -2.78 8.00 20.68
CA PRO A 144 -1.49 8.67 20.47
C PRO A 144 -0.68 8.92 21.73
N THR A 145 -1.35 9.26 22.84
CA THR A 145 -0.70 9.46 24.15
C THR A 145 -0.01 8.20 24.65
N LYS A 146 -0.68 7.04 24.53
CA LYS A 146 -0.08 5.75 24.92
C LYS A 146 1.05 5.33 23.97
N LEU A 147 0.98 5.71 22.71
CA LEU A 147 2.09 5.48 21.76
C LEU A 147 3.33 6.25 22.22
N CYS A 148 3.18 7.52 22.59
CA CYS A 148 4.30 8.31 23.12
C CYS A 148 4.96 7.67 24.37
N ASP A 149 4.15 7.06 25.23
CA ASP A 149 4.67 6.37 26.43
C ASP A 149 5.43 5.07 26.09
N GLN A 150 5.13 4.45 24.93
CA GLN A 150 5.79 3.22 24.47
C GLN A 150 7.15 3.48 23.78
N ILE A 151 7.31 4.64 23.18
CA ILE A 151 8.51 4.97 22.39
C ILE A 151 9.51 5.87 23.14
N ASN A 152 9.19 6.33 24.35
CA ASN A 152 10.07 7.05 25.26
C ASN A 152 10.79 6.06 26.19
#